data_92173f8e9b65f92d06d096fcae5df9f7
#
_entry.id   92173f8e9b65f92d06d096fcae5df9f7
#
_cell.length_a   1.000
_cell.length_b   1.000
_cell.length_c   1.000
_cell.angle_alpha   90.00
_cell.angle_beta   90.00
_cell.angle_gamma   90.00
#
_symmetry.space_group_name_H-M   'P 1'
#
loop_
_entity.id
_entity.type
_entity.pdbx_description
1 polymer ?
#
loop_
_entity_poly.entity_id
_entity_poly.type
_entity_poly.pdbx_seq_one_letter_code
_entity_poly.pdbx_strand_id
1 'polypeptide(L)'
;MVKLNELYTGYSRDKPLLKNFNYQFDSKIYGILGESGCGKTTLLRTIAGLIKPLSGNVVVNGELVTKASKNNIYMMHQNYTSFDWLKCLDNILIAQKVKGRINKCDIDRANEMISVVGLEGNENKYPKQLSGGMRQRLALARTLFMNPEIILMDEPLSALDIETRQKMQDLIIKQHKETNNTIIMVTHSKEEAQKMCDVIIEF
;
A
#
# COMPACT_ATOMS: atom_id res chain seq x y z
N MET A 1 14.02 -5.86 -0.36
CA MET A 1 14.44 -5.57 -1.75
C MET A 1 13.52 -6.28 -2.73
N VAL A 2 12.98 -5.55 -3.73
CA VAL A 2 12.14 -6.10 -4.82
C VAL A 2 12.90 -5.95 -6.13
N LYS A 3 13.02 -7.02 -6.91
CA LYS A 3 13.69 -7.03 -8.20
C LYS A 3 12.74 -7.52 -9.29
N LEU A 4 12.63 -6.76 -10.35
CA LEU A 4 11.87 -7.08 -11.56
C LEU A 4 12.83 -7.44 -12.67
N ASN A 5 12.70 -8.62 -13.26
CA ASN A 5 13.57 -9.10 -14.32
C ASN A 5 12.75 -9.35 -15.58
N GLU A 6 13.05 -8.61 -16.64
CA GLU A 6 12.41 -8.73 -17.96
C GLU A 6 10.88 -8.81 -17.86
N LEU A 7 10.29 -7.98 -16.97
CA LEU A 7 8.90 -8.09 -16.60
C LEU A 7 7.97 -7.60 -17.71
N TYR A 8 7.04 -8.44 -18.11
CA TYR A 8 5.88 -8.09 -18.92
C TYR A 8 4.62 -8.23 -18.10
N THR A 9 3.82 -7.18 -18.00
CA THR A 9 2.55 -7.19 -17.27
C THR A 9 1.39 -6.76 -18.14
N GLY A 10 0.20 -7.28 -17.85
CA GLY A 10 -1.02 -6.98 -18.58
C GLY A 10 -2.07 -8.07 -18.38
N TYR A 11 -3.20 -7.90 -19.02
CA TYR A 11 -4.30 -8.87 -18.98
C TYR A 11 -4.33 -9.80 -20.21
N SER A 12 -3.60 -9.43 -21.27
CA SER A 12 -3.47 -10.23 -22.48
C SER A 12 -2.02 -10.21 -22.96
N ARG A 13 -1.56 -11.35 -23.49
CA ARG A 13 -0.23 -11.47 -24.11
C ARG A 13 -0.07 -10.62 -25.37
N ASP A 14 -1.17 -10.41 -26.09
CA ASP A 14 -1.16 -9.64 -27.34
C ASP A 14 -1.03 -8.13 -27.11
N LYS A 15 -1.46 -7.67 -25.92
CA LYS A 15 -1.40 -6.26 -25.53
C LYS A 15 -0.87 -6.10 -24.10
N PRO A 16 0.43 -6.37 -23.88
CA PRO A 16 1.01 -6.11 -22.58
C PRO A 16 1.03 -4.61 -22.28
N LEU A 17 0.74 -4.23 -21.04
CA LEU A 17 0.77 -2.84 -20.57
C LEU A 17 2.20 -2.36 -20.34
N LEU A 18 3.03 -3.22 -19.74
CA LEU A 18 4.46 -2.98 -19.58
C LEU A 18 5.23 -4.08 -20.29
N LYS A 19 6.37 -3.69 -20.91
CA LYS A 19 7.21 -4.59 -21.72
C LYS A 19 8.65 -4.50 -21.25
N ASN A 20 9.26 -5.65 -20.98
CA ASN A 20 10.67 -5.79 -20.63
C ASN A 20 11.13 -4.83 -19.54
N PHE A 21 10.28 -4.65 -18.51
CA PHE A 21 10.57 -3.72 -17.43
C PHE A 21 11.54 -4.36 -16.44
N ASN A 22 12.72 -3.76 -16.30
CA ASN A 22 13.77 -4.18 -15.39
C ASN A 22 13.95 -3.09 -14.34
N TYR A 23 13.78 -3.42 -13.06
CA TYR A 23 13.95 -2.45 -11.99
C TYR A 23 14.26 -3.13 -10.66
N GLN A 24 14.95 -2.40 -9.77
CA GLN A 24 15.22 -2.83 -8.41
C GLN A 24 14.76 -1.75 -7.42
N PHE A 25 13.90 -2.15 -6.47
CA PHE A 25 13.43 -1.31 -5.39
C PHE A 25 14.11 -1.71 -4.09
N ASP A 26 14.77 -0.75 -3.47
CA ASP A 26 15.44 -0.89 -2.17
C ASP A 26 14.60 -0.24 -1.06
N SER A 27 15.18 -0.04 0.14
CA SER A 27 14.53 0.63 1.27
C SER A 27 14.42 2.14 1.04
N LYS A 28 13.49 2.53 0.15
CA LYS A 28 13.17 3.91 -0.23
C LYS A 28 11.68 4.04 -0.49
N ILE A 29 11.20 5.28 -0.62
CA ILE A 29 9.87 5.60 -1.12
C ILE A 29 9.97 5.88 -2.63
N TYR A 30 9.27 5.08 -3.43
CA TYR A 30 9.19 5.20 -4.89
C TYR A 30 7.81 5.71 -5.30
N GLY A 31 7.78 6.76 -6.12
CA GLY A 31 6.57 7.27 -6.75
C GLY A 31 6.49 6.83 -8.21
N ILE A 32 5.40 6.19 -8.60
CA ILE A 32 5.12 5.83 -9.99
C ILE A 32 4.10 6.81 -10.53
N LEU A 33 4.53 7.65 -11.47
CA LEU A 33 3.70 8.60 -12.21
C LEU A 33 3.40 8.08 -13.62
N GLY A 34 2.32 8.54 -14.22
CA GLY A 34 1.98 8.24 -15.61
C GLY A 34 0.50 8.41 -15.87
N GLU A 35 0.11 8.31 -17.14
CA GLU A 35 -1.28 8.45 -17.56
C GLU A 35 -2.17 7.33 -17.01
N SER A 36 -3.48 7.59 -16.97
CA SER A 36 -4.45 6.56 -16.61
C SER A 36 -4.41 5.42 -17.63
N GLY A 37 -4.40 4.17 -17.13
CA GLY A 37 -4.38 2.99 -17.99
C GLY A 37 -3.00 2.53 -18.47
N CYS A 38 -1.88 3.22 -18.18
CA CYS A 38 -0.54 2.79 -18.59
C CYS A 38 0.00 1.55 -17.86
N GLY A 39 -0.73 1.02 -16.86
CA GLY A 39 -0.37 -0.25 -16.20
C GLY A 39 0.19 -0.13 -14.78
N LYS A 40 0.18 1.03 -14.14
CA LYS A 40 0.70 1.26 -12.78
C LYS A 40 0.08 0.33 -11.74
N THR A 41 -1.25 0.32 -11.65
CA THR A 41 -2.00 -0.59 -10.75
C THR A 41 -1.70 -2.06 -11.07
N THR A 42 -1.57 -2.41 -12.37
CA THR A 42 -1.25 -3.77 -12.79
C THR A 42 0.15 -4.16 -12.34
N LEU A 43 1.12 -3.25 -12.43
CA LEU A 43 2.47 -3.45 -11.90
C LEU A 43 2.45 -3.72 -10.39
N LEU A 44 1.77 -2.88 -9.60
CA LEU A 44 1.65 -3.09 -8.16
C LEU A 44 1.01 -4.46 -7.84
N ARG A 45 -0.07 -4.83 -8.54
CA ARG A 45 -0.73 -6.13 -8.37
C ARG A 45 0.17 -7.29 -8.75
N THR A 46 1.03 -7.12 -9.77
CA THR A 46 2.00 -8.14 -10.18
C THR A 46 3.10 -8.29 -9.12
N ILE A 47 3.62 -7.19 -8.57
CA ILE A 47 4.60 -7.21 -7.46
C ILE A 47 3.98 -7.87 -6.23
N ALA A 48 2.70 -7.59 -5.93
CA ALA A 48 1.97 -8.23 -4.83
C ALA A 48 1.69 -9.73 -5.04
N GLY A 49 1.94 -10.28 -6.23
CA GLY A 49 1.59 -11.66 -6.57
C GLY A 49 0.10 -11.91 -6.75
N LEU A 50 -0.70 -10.85 -6.93
CA LEU A 50 -2.14 -10.93 -7.20
C LEU A 50 -2.45 -11.20 -8.67
N ILE A 51 -1.54 -10.81 -9.57
CA ILE A 51 -1.59 -11.07 -11.00
C ILE A 51 -0.27 -11.74 -11.40
N LYS A 52 -0.36 -12.82 -12.17
CA LYS A 52 0.85 -13.45 -12.73
C LYS A 52 1.43 -12.58 -13.83
N PRO A 53 2.76 -12.41 -13.90
CA PRO A 53 3.40 -11.74 -15.02
C PRO A 53 3.13 -12.51 -16.33
N LEU A 54 3.04 -11.80 -17.44
CA LEU A 54 2.93 -12.41 -18.78
C LEU A 54 4.24 -13.07 -19.21
N SER A 55 5.36 -12.46 -18.82
CA SER A 55 6.75 -12.96 -18.98
C SER A 55 7.64 -12.30 -17.94
N GLY A 56 8.84 -12.85 -17.74
CA GLY A 56 9.76 -12.39 -16.70
C GLY A 56 9.35 -12.82 -15.32
N ASN A 57 9.91 -12.18 -14.30
CA ASN A 57 9.61 -12.55 -12.92
C ASN A 57 9.78 -11.37 -11.94
N VAL A 58 9.17 -11.55 -10.78
CA VAL A 58 9.31 -10.69 -9.60
C VAL A 58 10.00 -11.49 -8.51
N VAL A 59 11.08 -10.96 -7.96
CA VAL A 59 11.85 -11.56 -6.87
C VAL A 59 11.80 -10.60 -5.67
N VAL A 60 11.46 -11.12 -4.50
CA VAL A 60 11.43 -10.37 -3.25
C VAL A 60 12.31 -11.06 -2.22
N ASN A 61 13.31 -10.33 -1.74
CA ASN A 61 14.29 -10.84 -0.77
C ASN A 61 14.96 -12.17 -1.22
N GLY A 62 15.19 -12.32 -2.52
CA GLY A 62 15.78 -13.52 -3.11
C GLY A 62 14.78 -14.63 -3.45
N GLU A 63 13.51 -14.49 -3.08
CA GLU A 63 12.47 -15.48 -3.36
C GLU A 63 11.56 -15.05 -4.51
N LEU A 64 11.22 -15.99 -5.38
CA LEU A 64 10.31 -15.76 -6.50
C LEU A 64 8.88 -15.56 -5.99
N VAL A 65 8.23 -14.46 -6.41
CA VAL A 65 6.83 -14.19 -6.11
C VAL A 65 5.93 -15.03 -7.01
N THR A 66 5.33 -16.06 -6.46
CA THR A 66 4.40 -16.96 -7.17
C THR A 66 2.94 -16.74 -6.79
N LYS A 67 2.69 -16.15 -5.61
CA LYS A 67 1.37 -15.83 -5.05
C LYS A 67 1.46 -14.84 -3.87
N ALA A 68 0.36 -14.14 -3.60
CA ALA A 68 0.27 -13.00 -2.68
C ALA A 68 0.67 -13.26 -1.21
N SER A 69 0.81 -14.49 -0.73
CA SER A 69 0.80 -14.76 0.71
C SER A 69 2.17 -15.00 1.36
N LYS A 70 3.27 -14.95 0.61
CA LYS A 70 4.56 -15.44 1.14
C LYS A 70 5.59 -14.37 1.54
N ASN A 71 5.49 -13.13 1.04
CA ASN A 71 6.69 -12.28 0.96
C ASN A 71 6.62 -10.99 1.79
N ASN A 72 5.86 -10.96 2.89
CA ASN A 72 5.73 -9.75 3.76
C ASN A 72 5.45 -8.46 2.97
N ILE A 73 4.65 -8.60 1.88
CA ILE A 73 4.16 -7.50 1.05
C ILE A 73 2.74 -7.17 1.49
N TYR A 74 2.47 -5.89 1.69
CA TYR A 74 1.11 -5.42 1.92
C TYR A 74 0.71 -4.42 0.84
N MET A 75 -0.51 -4.59 0.28
CA MET A 75 -1.03 -3.69 -0.75
C MET A 75 -2.27 -2.96 -0.26
N MET A 76 -2.19 -1.63 -0.28
CA MET A 76 -3.34 -0.74 -0.15
C MET A 76 -3.93 -0.49 -1.54
N HIS A 77 -5.13 -0.99 -1.78
CA HIS A 77 -5.84 -0.82 -3.05
C HIS A 77 -6.55 0.53 -3.14
N GLN A 78 -6.73 1.04 -4.34
CA GLN A 78 -7.47 2.28 -4.65
C GLN A 78 -8.90 2.28 -4.09
N ASN A 79 -9.60 1.16 -4.16
CA ASN A 79 -10.96 0.99 -3.62
C ASN A 79 -10.95 0.58 -2.15
N TYR A 80 -10.29 1.33 -1.29
CA TYR A 80 -10.24 1.20 0.19
C TYR A 80 -10.90 -0.07 0.72
N THR A 81 -10.26 -1.22 0.55
CA THR A 81 -10.78 -2.52 0.96
C THR A 81 -10.74 -2.67 2.48
N SER A 82 -11.62 -1.92 3.17
CA SER A 82 -11.95 -2.23 4.56
C SER A 82 -12.91 -3.41 4.61
N PHE A 83 -12.81 -4.21 5.65
CA PHE A 83 -13.76 -5.29 5.90
C PHE A 83 -15.04 -4.69 6.48
N ASP A 84 -16.10 -4.59 5.68
CA ASP A 84 -17.33 -3.89 6.03
C ASP A 84 -18.10 -4.51 7.20
N TRP A 85 -17.82 -5.79 7.49
CA TRP A 85 -18.37 -6.53 8.63
C TRP A 85 -17.55 -6.40 9.92
N LEU A 86 -16.42 -5.71 9.88
CA LEU A 86 -15.59 -5.43 11.06
C LEU A 86 -15.65 -3.96 11.43
N LYS A 87 -15.61 -3.67 12.73
CA LYS A 87 -15.46 -2.31 13.24
C LYS A 87 -14.09 -1.73 12.87
N CYS A 88 -13.92 -0.41 12.98
CA CYS A 88 -12.67 0.25 12.63
C CYS A 88 -11.45 -0.32 13.38
N LEU A 89 -11.57 -0.47 14.71
CA LEU A 89 -10.51 -1.07 15.52
C LEU A 89 -10.18 -2.50 15.07
N ASP A 90 -11.21 -3.30 14.81
CA ASP A 90 -11.05 -4.68 14.35
C ASP A 90 -10.44 -4.77 12.95
N ASN A 91 -10.71 -3.78 12.08
CA ASN A 91 -10.06 -3.68 10.77
C ASN A 91 -8.54 -3.51 10.90
N ILE A 92 -8.08 -2.71 11.85
CA ILE A 92 -6.65 -2.52 12.09
C ILE A 92 -6.03 -3.79 12.68
N LEU A 93 -6.70 -4.41 13.64
CA LEU A 93 -6.23 -5.59 14.35
C LEU A 93 -6.34 -6.91 13.56
N ILE A 94 -6.96 -6.92 12.37
CA ILE A 94 -7.32 -8.15 11.65
C ILE A 94 -6.16 -9.11 11.47
N ALA A 95 -4.98 -8.61 11.20
CA ALA A 95 -3.83 -9.46 10.95
C ALA A 95 -3.30 -10.14 12.21
N GLN A 96 -3.36 -9.45 13.35
CA GLN A 96 -3.05 -10.05 14.65
C GLN A 96 -4.10 -11.10 15.02
N LYS A 97 -5.39 -10.82 14.71
CA LYS A 97 -6.48 -11.79 14.89
C LYS A 97 -6.24 -13.07 14.10
N VAL A 98 -5.85 -12.94 12.84
CA VAL A 98 -5.53 -14.10 11.97
C VAL A 98 -4.32 -14.90 12.48
N LYS A 99 -3.34 -14.23 13.09
CA LYS A 99 -2.18 -14.87 13.74
C LYS A 99 -2.55 -15.54 15.09
N GLY A 100 -3.79 -15.39 15.54
CA GLY A 100 -4.33 -16.04 16.75
C GLY A 100 -3.90 -15.42 18.07
N ARG A 101 -3.29 -14.23 18.06
CA ARG A 101 -2.81 -13.58 19.31
C ARG A 101 -3.07 -12.08 19.24
N ILE A 102 -3.97 -11.57 20.07
CA ILE A 102 -4.09 -10.15 20.36
C ILE A 102 -3.78 -9.99 21.85
N ASN A 103 -2.84 -9.12 22.16
CA ASN A 103 -2.54 -8.73 23.50
C ASN A 103 -2.96 -7.26 23.74
N LYS A 104 -2.86 -6.80 24.98
CA LYS A 104 -3.22 -5.42 25.34
C LYS A 104 -2.38 -4.39 24.58
N CYS A 105 -1.11 -4.65 24.37
CA CYS A 105 -0.20 -3.75 23.62
C CYS A 105 -0.66 -3.58 22.17
N ASP A 106 -1.16 -4.64 21.52
CA ASP A 106 -1.69 -4.55 20.15
C ASP A 106 -2.93 -3.65 20.10
N ILE A 107 -3.81 -3.74 21.11
CA ILE A 107 -5.01 -2.90 21.21
C ILE A 107 -4.61 -1.44 21.45
N ASP A 108 -3.68 -1.17 22.35
CA ASP A 108 -3.21 0.18 22.67
C ASP A 108 -2.56 0.84 21.42
N ARG A 109 -1.69 0.12 20.71
CA ARG A 109 -1.10 0.57 19.43
C ARG A 109 -2.15 0.81 18.34
N ALA A 110 -3.19 -0.02 18.27
CA ALA A 110 -4.25 0.15 17.27
C ALA A 110 -5.10 1.40 17.57
N ASN A 111 -5.37 1.67 18.85
CA ASN A 111 -6.06 2.90 19.28
C ASN A 111 -5.19 4.14 19.00
N GLU A 112 -3.89 4.08 19.27
CA GLU A 112 -2.95 5.15 18.90
C GLU A 112 -2.96 5.40 17.40
N MET A 113 -2.93 4.37 16.58
CA MET A 113 -3.00 4.49 15.12
C MET A 113 -4.32 5.13 14.67
N ILE A 114 -5.46 4.78 15.30
CA ILE A 114 -6.76 5.42 15.05
C ILE A 114 -6.69 6.93 15.32
N SER A 115 -6.10 7.32 16.44
CA SER A 115 -5.94 8.74 16.80
C SER A 115 -5.02 9.46 15.80
N VAL A 116 -3.87 8.87 15.46
CA VAL A 116 -2.89 9.44 14.53
C VAL A 116 -3.49 9.71 13.14
N VAL A 117 -4.35 8.82 12.65
CA VAL A 117 -5.04 9.04 11.36
C VAL A 117 -6.31 9.91 11.49
N GLY A 118 -6.59 10.47 12.67
CA GLY A 118 -7.74 11.33 12.93
C GLY A 118 -9.09 10.62 12.84
N LEU A 119 -9.16 9.39 13.34
CA LEU A 119 -10.38 8.59 13.41
C LEU A 119 -10.83 8.36 14.87
N GLU A 120 -10.30 9.11 15.82
CA GLU A 120 -10.69 9.05 17.24
C GLU A 120 -12.21 9.19 17.41
N GLY A 121 -12.78 8.38 18.32
CA GLY A 121 -14.23 8.28 18.53
C GLY A 121 -15.00 7.46 17.47
N ASN A 122 -14.28 6.87 16.49
CA ASN A 122 -14.87 6.02 15.45
C ASN A 122 -14.46 4.53 15.56
N GLU A 123 -13.80 4.13 16.64
CA GLU A 123 -13.25 2.78 16.88
C GLU A 123 -14.31 1.70 16.70
N ASN A 124 -15.52 2.00 17.19
CA ASN A 124 -16.67 1.09 17.20
C ASN A 124 -17.57 1.20 15.96
N LYS A 125 -17.31 2.14 15.04
CA LYS A 125 -18.09 2.27 13.80
C LYS A 125 -17.65 1.24 12.76
N TYR A 126 -18.60 0.89 11.89
CA TYR A 126 -18.32 0.08 10.69
C TYR A 126 -17.90 0.98 9.53
N PRO A 127 -17.09 0.49 8.57
CA PRO A 127 -16.63 1.26 7.42
C PRO A 127 -17.74 1.96 6.63
N LYS A 128 -18.91 1.32 6.51
CA LYS A 128 -20.09 1.91 5.84
C LYS A 128 -20.63 3.18 6.50
N GLN A 129 -20.30 3.42 7.77
CA GLN A 129 -20.69 4.61 8.53
C GLN A 129 -19.68 5.75 8.40
N LEU A 130 -18.57 5.53 7.67
CA LEU A 130 -17.50 6.48 7.46
C LEU A 130 -17.63 7.17 6.12
N SER A 131 -17.15 8.41 6.03
CA SER A 131 -16.95 9.10 4.73
C SER A 131 -15.86 8.41 3.89
N GLY A 132 -15.76 8.75 2.59
CA GLY A 132 -14.72 8.22 1.71
C GLY A 132 -13.30 8.48 2.23
N GLY A 133 -13.01 9.73 2.63
CA GLY A 133 -11.72 10.08 3.22
C GLY A 133 -11.44 9.37 4.56
N MET A 134 -12.45 9.16 5.40
CA MET A 134 -12.30 8.37 6.64
C MET A 134 -11.99 6.90 6.34
N ARG A 135 -12.64 6.31 5.34
CA ARG A 135 -12.33 4.92 4.90
C ARG A 135 -10.92 4.81 4.35
N GLN A 136 -10.47 5.82 3.61
CA GLN A 136 -9.09 5.86 3.11
C GLN A 136 -8.09 5.90 4.27
N ARG A 137 -8.32 6.75 5.27
CA ARG A 137 -7.48 6.83 6.47
C ARG A 137 -7.50 5.53 7.28
N LEU A 138 -8.63 4.85 7.36
CA LEU A 138 -8.71 3.52 7.98
C LEU A 138 -7.89 2.47 7.24
N ALA A 139 -7.93 2.46 5.91
CA ALA A 139 -7.13 1.56 5.08
C ALA A 139 -5.62 1.84 5.24
N LEU A 140 -5.25 3.13 5.30
CA LEU A 140 -3.87 3.56 5.58
C LEU A 140 -3.42 3.10 6.97
N ALA A 141 -4.22 3.36 8.02
CA ALA A 141 -3.95 2.94 9.38
C ALA A 141 -3.70 1.43 9.47
N ARG A 142 -4.54 0.62 8.85
CA ARG A 142 -4.37 -0.83 8.78
C ARG A 142 -3.08 -1.22 8.09
N THR A 143 -2.74 -0.55 6.98
CA THR A 143 -1.52 -0.82 6.21
C THR A 143 -0.27 -0.54 7.04
N LEU A 144 -0.21 0.61 7.70
CA LEU A 144 0.93 1.01 8.52
C LEU A 144 1.04 0.18 9.82
N PHE A 145 -0.09 -0.14 10.44
CA PHE A 145 -0.12 -0.97 11.66
C PHE A 145 0.50 -2.35 11.46
N MET A 146 0.35 -2.93 10.26
CA MET A 146 0.93 -4.21 9.88
C MET A 146 2.45 -4.22 9.85
N ASN A 147 3.05 -3.06 9.66
CA ASN A 147 4.49 -2.84 9.56
C ASN A 147 5.19 -3.86 8.63
N PRO A 148 4.77 -3.98 7.35
CA PRO A 148 5.40 -4.92 6.43
C PRO A 148 6.71 -4.36 5.88
N GLU A 149 7.58 -5.24 5.39
CA GLU A 149 8.84 -4.84 4.74
C GLU A 149 8.62 -4.11 3.42
N ILE A 150 7.54 -4.43 2.73
CA ILE A 150 7.19 -3.84 1.44
C ILE A 150 5.74 -3.37 1.47
N ILE A 151 5.53 -2.10 1.22
CA ILE A 151 4.21 -1.47 1.13
C ILE A 151 3.98 -1.03 -0.31
N LEU A 152 2.89 -1.50 -0.88
CA LEU A 152 2.40 -1.08 -2.19
C LEU A 152 1.14 -0.23 -1.98
N MET A 153 1.11 0.98 -2.55
CA MET A 153 -0.01 1.91 -2.38
C MET A 153 -0.53 2.38 -3.73
N ASP A 154 -1.80 2.15 -3.98
CA ASP A 154 -2.47 2.57 -5.22
C ASP A 154 -3.36 3.78 -4.92
N GLU A 155 -2.87 4.99 -5.26
CA GLU A 155 -3.51 6.28 -4.99
C GLU A 155 -3.92 6.47 -3.52
N PRO A 156 -2.98 6.36 -2.56
CA PRO A 156 -3.29 6.24 -1.13
C PRO A 156 -3.98 7.46 -0.52
N LEU A 157 -3.92 8.64 -1.14
CA LEU A 157 -4.37 9.90 -0.56
C LEU A 157 -5.37 10.67 -1.45
N SER A 158 -5.90 10.02 -2.51
CA SER A 158 -6.70 10.67 -3.54
C SER A 158 -8.04 11.25 -3.05
N ALA A 159 -8.66 10.66 -2.01
CA ALA A 159 -9.96 11.12 -1.46
C ALA A 159 -9.84 12.07 -0.27
N LEU A 160 -8.64 12.58 0.03
CA LEU A 160 -8.40 13.45 1.17
C LEU A 160 -8.36 14.92 0.77
N ASP A 161 -8.87 15.77 1.65
CA ASP A 161 -8.65 17.23 1.57
C ASP A 161 -7.17 17.57 1.78
N ILE A 162 -6.79 18.79 1.46
CA ILE A 162 -5.38 19.24 1.43
C ILE A 162 -4.71 19.09 2.80
N GLU A 163 -5.36 19.54 3.87
CA GLU A 163 -4.77 19.51 5.22
C GLU A 163 -4.59 18.07 5.72
N THR A 164 -5.64 17.26 5.59
CA THR A 164 -5.59 15.84 5.97
C THR A 164 -4.56 15.07 5.14
N ARG A 165 -4.48 15.36 3.84
CA ARG A 165 -3.49 14.75 2.94
C ARG A 165 -2.07 15.04 3.40
N GLN A 166 -1.75 16.29 3.76
CA GLN A 166 -0.43 16.65 4.27
C GLN A 166 -0.06 15.88 5.55
N LYS A 167 -0.99 15.78 6.50
CA LYS A 167 -0.78 15.00 7.74
C LYS A 167 -0.50 13.52 7.44
N MET A 168 -1.21 12.93 6.47
CA MET A 168 -1.01 11.53 6.08
C MET A 168 0.30 11.31 5.32
N GLN A 169 0.72 12.28 4.50
CA GLN A 169 2.04 12.26 3.85
C GLN A 169 3.16 12.22 4.89
N ASP A 170 3.11 13.12 5.87
CA ASP A 170 4.11 13.20 6.92
C ASP A 170 4.13 11.92 7.78
N LEU A 171 2.96 11.32 8.03
CA LEU A 171 2.84 10.03 8.72
C LEU A 171 3.53 8.90 7.93
N ILE A 172 3.31 8.79 6.62
CA ILE A 172 3.93 7.76 5.77
C ILE A 172 5.45 7.93 5.76
N ILE A 173 5.94 9.16 5.59
CA ILE A 173 7.37 9.48 5.59
C ILE A 173 8.00 9.13 6.96
N LYS A 174 7.33 9.49 8.06
CA LYS A 174 7.79 9.15 9.40
C LYS A 174 7.89 7.64 9.59
N GLN A 175 6.84 6.91 9.23
CA GLN A 175 6.79 5.45 9.32
C GLN A 175 7.93 4.79 8.51
N HIS A 176 8.17 5.26 7.28
CA HIS A 176 9.29 4.79 6.47
C HIS A 176 10.65 4.99 7.15
N LYS A 177 10.89 6.18 7.71
CA LYS A 177 12.15 6.48 8.42
C LYS A 177 12.36 5.60 9.65
N GLU A 178 11.30 5.26 10.36
CA GLU A 178 11.36 4.41 11.56
C GLU A 178 11.58 2.92 11.24
N THR A 179 11.03 2.46 10.12
CA THR A 179 11.00 1.02 9.79
C THR A 179 11.96 0.62 8.68
N ASN A 180 12.48 1.59 7.92
CA ASN A 180 13.34 1.39 6.75
C ASN A 180 12.74 0.39 5.73
N ASN A 181 11.41 0.40 5.60
CA ASN A 181 10.69 -0.45 4.65
C ASN A 181 10.77 0.08 3.21
N THR A 182 10.43 -0.73 2.23
CA THR A 182 10.28 -0.28 0.83
C THR A 182 8.84 0.14 0.60
N ILE A 183 8.63 1.37 0.14
CA ILE A 183 7.29 1.86 -0.24
C ILE A 183 7.27 2.11 -1.75
N ILE A 184 6.31 1.53 -2.45
CA ILE A 184 6.07 1.78 -3.88
C ILE A 184 4.65 2.30 -4.01
N MET A 185 4.51 3.58 -4.35
CA MET A 185 3.21 4.23 -4.46
C MET A 185 2.93 4.71 -5.87
N VAL A 186 1.69 4.54 -6.30
CA VAL A 186 1.14 5.15 -7.52
C VAL A 186 0.41 6.40 -7.12
N THR A 187 0.68 7.50 -7.80
CA THR A 187 -0.05 8.77 -7.64
C THR A 187 -0.15 9.49 -8.97
N HIS A 188 -1.16 10.37 -9.10
CA HIS A 188 -1.30 11.30 -10.22
C HIS A 188 -0.78 12.70 -9.89
N SER A 189 -0.48 12.97 -8.61
CA SER A 189 0.03 14.27 -8.17
C SER A 189 1.55 14.29 -8.20
N LYS A 190 2.11 15.13 -9.08
CA LYS A 190 3.56 15.38 -9.11
C LYS A 190 4.04 16.01 -7.80
N GLU A 191 3.26 16.90 -7.20
CA GLU A 191 3.58 17.53 -5.91
C GLU A 191 3.69 16.49 -4.78
N GLU A 192 2.75 15.54 -4.75
CA GLU A 192 2.79 14.43 -3.79
C GLU A 192 4.05 13.58 -3.96
N ALA A 193 4.35 13.19 -5.20
CA ALA A 193 5.55 12.40 -5.50
C ALA A 193 6.84 13.16 -5.13
N GLN A 194 6.93 14.45 -5.46
CA GLN A 194 8.09 15.28 -5.12
C GLN A 194 8.29 15.47 -3.61
N LYS A 195 7.19 15.56 -2.84
CA LYS A 195 7.26 15.70 -1.38
C LYS A 195 7.67 14.41 -0.68
N MET A 196 7.14 13.28 -1.15
CA MET A 196 7.21 12.02 -0.41
C MET A 196 8.27 11.04 -0.89
N CYS A 197 8.60 11.06 -2.19
CA CYS A 197 9.36 10.00 -2.81
C CYS A 197 10.84 10.34 -2.96
N ASP A 198 11.70 9.39 -2.64
CA ASP A 198 13.15 9.47 -2.88
C ASP A 198 13.46 9.30 -4.37
N VAL A 199 12.61 8.56 -5.08
CA VAL A 199 12.75 8.26 -6.51
C VAL A 199 11.40 8.34 -7.20
N ILE A 200 11.33 9.01 -8.34
CA ILE A 200 10.14 9.09 -9.18
C ILE A 200 10.39 8.36 -10.49
N ILE A 201 9.46 7.49 -10.86
CA ILE A 201 9.46 6.70 -12.09
C ILE A 201 8.27 7.16 -12.94
N GLU A 202 8.51 7.63 -14.14
CA GLU A 202 7.46 8.07 -15.07
C GLU A 202 7.22 6.99 -16.13
N PHE A 203 5.93 6.67 -16.39
CA PHE A 203 5.47 5.71 -17.39
C PHE A 203 4.72 6.41 -18.52
#